data_a67d005376a98f1734225c2a9d553c46
#
_entry.id   a67d005376a98f1734225c2a9d553c46
#
_cell.length_a   1.000
_cell.length_b   1.000
_cell.length_c   1.000
_cell.angle_alpha   90.00
_cell.angle_beta   90.00
_cell.angle_gamma   90.00
#
_symmetry.space_group_name_H-M   'P 1'
#
loop_
_entity.id
_entity.type
_entity.pdbx_description
1 polymer ?
#
loop_
_entity_poly.entity_id
_entity_poly.type
_entity_poly.pdbx_seq_one_letter_code
_entity_poly.pdbx_strand_id
1 'polypeptide(L)'
;LRSADSSYLAGPDDIYVSPSQIRRFNLQTGDKIEGKIRPPKEGERYFALLKVDQVNDDKPEVSRSKILFENLTPLHANSRLRMERGNGSTEDLTARILDLASPIGKGQRGLIVAPPKAGKTMLLQNIAQSITHNYPECELIVLLIDERPEEVTEMQRSVKGEVIASTFDEPATRHVQVAEMVIEKAKRSVEHKKDVVILLDSITRLARAYNTVTPASGKILSGGVDANALHRPKRFFGAARNVEEGGSLTIIATALVDTGSKMDEVIFEEFKGTGNMELHLSRKIAEKRVFPAIDFNRSGTRKEDLLTTPDE
;
A
#
# COMPACT_ATOMS: atom_id res chain seq x y z
N LEU A 1 4.79 -18.30 11.93
CA LEU A 1 4.70 -16.82 12.01
C LEU A 1 6.03 -16.22 11.60
N ARG A 2 6.00 -15.02 11.08
CA ARG A 2 7.16 -14.29 10.57
C ARG A 2 7.27 -12.92 11.21
N SER A 3 8.50 -12.42 11.36
CA SER A 3 8.76 -11.11 11.96
C SER A 3 8.60 -9.98 10.92
N ALA A 4 8.20 -8.80 11.40
CA ALA A 4 8.24 -7.56 10.63
C ALA A 4 9.68 -7.18 10.23
N ASP A 5 10.66 -7.46 11.10
CA ASP A 5 12.07 -7.15 10.84
C ASP A 5 12.64 -7.86 9.61
N SER A 6 12.07 -9.02 9.25
CA SER A 6 12.40 -9.75 8.02
C SER A 6 11.48 -9.42 6.84
N SER A 7 10.73 -8.34 6.91
CA SER A 7 9.67 -7.98 5.93
C SER A 7 8.69 -9.14 5.69
N TYR A 8 8.41 -9.91 6.74
CA TYR A 8 7.53 -11.09 6.76
C TYR A 8 7.96 -12.24 5.83
N LEU A 9 9.22 -12.26 5.41
CA LEU A 9 9.77 -13.37 4.63
C LEU A 9 10.24 -14.51 5.55
N ALA A 10 10.34 -15.71 4.97
CA ALA A 10 10.78 -16.88 5.71
C ALA A 10 12.20 -16.70 6.27
N GLY A 11 12.39 -17.05 7.52
CA GLY A 11 13.64 -16.90 8.26
C GLY A 11 13.88 -17.98 9.31
N PRO A 12 15.08 -18.00 9.92
CA PRO A 12 15.43 -18.98 10.94
C PRO A 12 14.62 -18.80 12.24
N ASP A 13 14.13 -17.59 12.50
CA ASP A 13 13.36 -17.22 13.69
C ASP A 13 11.84 -17.41 13.51
N ASP A 14 11.43 -18.05 12.45
CA ASP A 14 10.01 -18.34 12.19
C ASP A 14 9.43 -19.20 13.32
N ILE A 15 8.15 -18.94 13.66
CA ILE A 15 7.44 -19.68 14.70
C ILE A 15 6.41 -20.60 14.05
N TYR A 16 6.46 -21.87 14.39
CA TYR A 16 5.52 -22.86 13.91
C TYR A 16 4.13 -22.68 14.54
N VAL A 17 3.10 -22.73 13.71
CA VAL A 17 1.70 -22.75 14.14
C VAL A 17 1.07 -24.06 13.67
N SER A 18 0.43 -24.78 14.60
CA SER A 18 -0.16 -26.09 14.26
C SER A 18 -1.41 -25.93 13.38
N PRO A 19 -1.68 -26.90 12.47
CA PRO A 19 -2.90 -26.89 11.67
C PRO A 19 -4.19 -26.85 12.49
N SER A 20 -4.17 -27.42 13.70
CA SER A 20 -5.31 -27.37 14.63
C SER A 20 -5.58 -25.96 15.13
N GLN A 21 -4.54 -25.19 15.46
CA GLN A 21 -4.67 -23.77 15.86
C GLN A 21 -5.14 -22.91 14.70
N ILE A 22 -4.61 -23.13 13.48
CA ILE A 22 -5.05 -22.43 12.27
C ILE A 22 -6.56 -22.62 12.06
N ARG A 23 -7.05 -23.85 12.11
CA ARG A 23 -8.49 -24.16 11.96
C ARG A 23 -9.33 -23.62 13.11
N ARG A 24 -8.85 -23.76 14.36
CA ARG A 24 -9.58 -23.35 15.55
C ARG A 24 -9.88 -21.85 15.56
N PHE A 25 -8.93 -21.02 15.15
CA PHE A 25 -9.05 -19.57 15.18
C PHE A 25 -9.29 -18.95 13.80
N ASN A 26 -9.53 -19.77 12.77
CA ASN A 26 -9.72 -19.32 11.38
C ASN A 26 -8.60 -18.38 10.91
N LEU A 27 -7.34 -18.77 11.20
CA LEU A 27 -6.18 -17.96 10.86
C LEU A 27 -5.89 -18.02 9.37
N GLN A 28 -5.52 -16.88 8.82
CA GLN A 28 -5.16 -16.72 7.42
C GLN A 28 -3.80 -16.02 7.28
N THR A 29 -3.22 -16.11 6.09
CA THR A 29 -2.02 -15.33 5.75
C THR A 29 -2.32 -13.84 5.94
N GLY A 30 -1.41 -13.14 6.63
CA GLY A 30 -1.55 -11.73 6.95
C GLY A 30 -2.09 -11.44 8.36
N ASP A 31 -2.66 -12.42 9.06
CA ASP A 31 -3.09 -12.23 10.45
C ASP A 31 -1.91 -11.94 11.36
N LYS A 32 -2.03 -10.89 12.18
CA LYS A 32 -1.13 -10.56 13.28
C LYS A 32 -1.53 -11.38 14.51
N ILE A 33 -0.59 -12.11 15.08
CA ILE A 33 -0.86 -13.00 16.22
C ILE A 33 0.01 -12.57 17.41
N GLU A 34 -0.63 -12.42 18.55
CA GLU A 34 0.02 -12.28 19.86
C GLU A 34 -0.26 -13.52 20.70
N GLY A 35 0.76 -14.04 21.36
CA GLY A 35 0.60 -15.27 22.14
C GLY A 35 1.87 -15.76 22.80
N LYS A 36 1.79 -16.94 23.41
CA LYS A 36 2.89 -17.59 24.09
C LYS A 36 3.51 -18.65 23.20
N ILE A 37 4.85 -18.71 23.19
CA ILE A 37 5.65 -19.68 22.44
C ILE A 37 6.42 -20.59 23.38
N ARG A 38 6.84 -21.74 22.88
CA ARG A 38 7.78 -22.65 23.55
C ARG A 38 9.03 -22.86 22.69
N PRO A 39 10.18 -23.17 23.32
CA PRO A 39 11.38 -23.55 22.60
C PRO A 39 11.17 -24.84 21.80
N PRO A 40 12.01 -25.06 20.77
CA PRO A 40 12.02 -26.31 20.01
C PRO A 40 12.32 -27.51 20.94
N LYS A 41 11.62 -28.63 20.69
CA LYS A 41 11.97 -29.93 21.30
C LYS A 41 13.06 -30.61 20.48
N GLU A 42 13.59 -31.73 21.01
CA GLU A 42 14.54 -32.54 20.29
C GLU A 42 13.97 -32.97 18.90
N GLY A 43 14.70 -32.66 17.82
CA GLY A 43 14.28 -32.89 16.46
C GLY A 43 13.41 -31.79 15.82
N GLU A 44 12.99 -30.76 16.56
CA GLU A 44 12.28 -29.58 16.04
C GLU A 44 13.27 -28.45 15.69
N ARG A 45 13.02 -27.75 14.59
CA ARG A 45 13.86 -26.63 14.13
C ARG A 45 13.40 -25.29 14.67
N TYR A 46 12.08 -25.10 14.86
CA TYR A 46 11.47 -23.82 15.15
C TYR A 46 10.80 -23.78 16.51
N PHE A 47 10.70 -22.59 17.08
CA PHE A 47 9.79 -22.34 18.20
C PHE A 47 8.36 -22.67 17.76
N ALA A 48 7.50 -23.03 18.70
CA ALA A 48 6.12 -23.37 18.42
C ALA A 48 5.17 -22.48 19.24
N LEU A 49 4.08 -22.03 18.61
CA LEU A 49 3.02 -21.28 19.27
C LEU A 49 2.25 -22.21 20.22
N LEU A 50 2.20 -21.87 21.50
CA LEU A 50 1.46 -22.61 22.54
C LEU A 50 0.02 -22.12 22.67
N LYS A 51 -0.13 -20.79 22.78
CA LYS A 51 -1.42 -20.14 23.05
C LYS A 51 -1.54 -18.89 22.22
N VAL A 52 -2.71 -18.69 21.64
CA VAL A 52 -3.10 -17.45 20.96
C VAL A 52 -3.83 -16.58 21.99
N ASP A 53 -3.30 -15.41 22.27
CA ASP A 53 -3.91 -14.44 23.18
C ASP A 53 -4.69 -13.38 22.42
N GLN A 54 -4.20 -12.91 21.24
CA GLN A 54 -4.91 -11.99 20.37
C GLN A 54 -4.65 -12.32 18.87
N VAL A 55 -5.62 -11.94 18.03
CA VAL A 55 -5.52 -11.97 16.56
C VAL A 55 -5.92 -10.59 16.04
N ASN A 56 -5.01 -9.89 15.35
CA ASN A 56 -5.21 -8.52 14.83
C ASN A 56 -5.64 -7.51 15.93
N ASP A 57 -5.05 -7.64 17.12
CA ASP A 57 -5.30 -6.86 18.33
C ASP A 57 -6.68 -7.09 18.98
N ASP A 58 -7.46 -8.03 18.46
CA ASP A 58 -8.75 -8.45 18.99
C ASP A 58 -8.67 -9.82 19.70
N LYS A 59 -9.72 -10.15 20.44
CA LYS A 59 -9.85 -11.50 21.03
C LYS A 59 -9.96 -12.55 19.92
N PRO A 60 -9.39 -13.77 20.13
CA PRO A 60 -9.39 -14.82 19.09
C PRO A 60 -10.79 -15.25 18.63
N GLU A 61 -11.83 -15.04 19.45
CA GLU A 61 -13.22 -15.35 19.12
C GLU A 61 -13.75 -14.45 18.00
N VAL A 62 -13.34 -13.19 17.95
CA VAL A 62 -13.69 -12.23 16.90
C VAL A 62 -13.19 -12.71 15.54
N SER A 63 -11.95 -13.21 15.49
CA SER A 63 -11.36 -13.76 14.26
C SER A 63 -12.14 -14.96 13.70
N ARG A 64 -12.80 -15.75 14.54
CA ARG A 64 -13.63 -16.88 14.07
C ARG A 64 -14.89 -16.48 13.33
N SER A 65 -15.48 -15.36 13.72
CA SER A 65 -16.77 -14.86 13.19
C SER A 65 -16.60 -13.71 12.19
N LYS A 66 -15.37 -13.33 11.85
CA LYS A 66 -15.11 -12.24 10.89
C LYS A 66 -15.64 -12.56 9.50
N ILE A 67 -16.13 -11.53 8.81
CA ILE A 67 -16.44 -11.61 7.39
C ILE A 67 -15.14 -11.49 6.61
N LEU A 68 -14.91 -12.41 5.67
CA LEU A 68 -13.71 -12.36 4.82
C LEU A 68 -13.73 -11.13 3.91
N PHE A 69 -12.57 -10.57 3.66
CA PHE A 69 -12.39 -9.34 2.86
C PHE A 69 -13.12 -9.40 1.51
N GLU A 70 -13.08 -10.53 0.84
CA GLU A 70 -13.71 -10.74 -0.46
C GLU A 70 -15.26 -10.68 -0.41
N ASN A 71 -15.85 -10.87 0.77
CA ASN A 71 -17.29 -10.86 1.00
C ASN A 71 -17.80 -9.53 1.59
N LEU A 72 -16.89 -8.59 1.88
CA LEU A 72 -17.26 -7.26 2.36
C LEU A 72 -17.91 -6.42 1.25
N THR A 73 -18.89 -5.61 1.58
CA THR A 73 -19.63 -4.77 0.64
C THR A 73 -18.85 -3.51 0.30
N PRO A 74 -18.36 -3.34 -0.96
CA PRO A 74 -17.59 -2.17 -1.33
C PRO A 74 -18.46 -0.92 -1.52
N LEU A 75 -17.99 0.20 -0.98
CA LEU A 75 -18.57 1.52 -1.14
C LEU A 75 -17.61 2.48 -1.84
N HIS A 76 -18.14 3.59 -2.36
CA HIS A 76 -17.31 4.72 -2.74
C HIS A 76 -16.62 5.35 -1.52
N ALA A 77 -15.48 5.98 -1.73
CA ALA A 77 -14.84 6.80 -0.71
C ALA A 77 -15.75 8.00 -0.39
N ASN A 78 -16.28 8.04 0.83
CA ASN A 78 -17.21 9.07 1.32
C ASN A 78 -16.75 9.70 2.64
N SER A 79 -15.60 9.30 3.15
CA SER A 79 -14.97 9.87 4.34
C SER A 79 -13.61 10.41 3.95
N ARG A 80 -13.47 11.73 3.97
CA ARG A 80 -12.25 12.43 3.53
C ARG A 80 -11.08 12.16 4.46
N LEU A 81 -9.92 11.91 3.90
CA LEU A 81 -8.63 11.97 4.56
C LEU A 81 -8.00 13.34 4.23
N ARG A 82 -8.20 14.31 5.10
CA ARG A 82 -7.65 15.67 4.94
C ARG A 82 -6.15 15.64 5.19
N MET A 83 -5.38 16.20 4.26
CA MET A 83 -3.91 16.22 4.34
C MET A 83 -3.39 17.47 5.05
N GLU A 84 -4.08 18.61 4.93
CA GLU A 84 -3.71 19.84 5.61
C GLU A 84 -3.71 19.65 7.13
N ARG A 85 -2.62 20.08 7.79
CA ARG A 85 -2.42 19.96 9.24
C ARG A 85 -2.68 21.26 10.01
N GLY A 86 -2.84 22.39 9.29
CA GLY A 86 -3.16 23.70 9.85
C GLY A 86 -1.99 24.40 10.55
N ASN A 87 -0.74 23.97 10.31
CA ASN A 87 0.45 24.54 10.95
C ASN A 87 1.11 25.69 10.15
N GLY A 88 0.63 25.98 8.94
CA GLY A 88 1.10 27.07 8.09
C GLY A 88 2.51 26.87 7.49
N SER A 89 3.08 25.68 7.59
CA SER A 89 4.39 25.37 7.01
C SER A 89 4.30 25.21 5.48
N THR A 90 5.46 25.23 4.81
CA THR A 90 5.55 24.92 3.36
C THR A 90 5.07 23.51 3.04
N GLU A 91 5.27 22.58 3.95
CA GLU A 91 4.78 21.20 3.84
C GLU A 91 3.26 21.14 3.95
N ASP A 92 2.68 21.98 4.80
CA ASP A 92 1.23 22.11 4.94
C ASP A 92 0.59 22.74 3.70
N LEU A 93 1.28 23.69 3.07
CA LEU A 93 0.86 24.24 1.77
C LEU A 93 0.78 23.11 0.69
N THR A 94 1.75 22.18 0.67
CA THR A 94 1.72 21.03 -0.22
C THR A 94 0.50 20.16 0.06
N ALA A 95 0.21 19.90 1.32
CA ALA A 95 -0.94 19.12 1.76
C ALA A 95 -2.27 19.78 1.37
N ARG A 96 -2.39 21.10 1.54
CA ARG A 96 -3.56 21.88 1.14
C ARG A 96 -3.77 21.90 -0.37
N ILE A 97 -2.70 22.03 -1.16
CA ILE A 97 -2.78 21.97 -2.61
C ILE A 97 -3.28 20.59 -3.06
N LEU A 98 -2.82 19.50 -2.42
CA LEU A 98 -3.29 18.16 -2.70
C LEU A 98 -4.78 18.02 -2.36
N ASP A 99 -5.21 18.52 -1.21
CA ASP A 99 -6.61 18.49 -0.79
C ASP A 99 -7.55 19.20 -1.77
N LEU A 100 -7.07 20.23 -2.45
CA LEU A 100 -7.85 20.98 -3.46
C LEU A 100 -7.77 20.33 -4.84
N ALA A 101 -6.59 19.80 -5.23
CA ALA A 101 -6.38 19.24 -6.57
C ALA A 101 -6.96 17.85 -6.75
N SER A 102 -6.85 17.02 -5.71
CA SER A 102 -7.25 15.61 -5.75
C SER A 102 -7.54 15.12 -4.33
N PRO A 103 -8.71 15.43 -3.76
CA PRO A 103 -9.05 15.00 -2.41
C PRO A 103 -9.01 13.48 -2.29
N ILE A 104 -8.48 12.99 -1.18
CA ILE A 104 -8.34 11.57 -0.87
C ILE A 104 -9.40 11.18 0.15
N GLY A 105 -10.10 10.09 -0.10
CA GLY A 105 -11.04 9.49 0.86
C GLY A 105 -10.60 8.11 1.33
N LYS A 106 -11.13 7.68 2.47
CA LYS A 106 -10.97 6.31 2.96
C LYS A 106 -11.51 5.32 1.92
N GLY A 107 -10.67 4.39 1.48
CA GLY A 107 -10.99 3.45 0.40
C GLY A 107 -10.58 3.91 -1.00
N GLN A 108 -9.84 5.02 -1.13
CA GLN A 108 -9.38 5.56 -2.41
C GLN A 108 -8.38 4.64 -3.10
N ARG A 109 -8.49 4.53 -4.44
CA ARG A 109 -7.47 3.95 -5.33
C ARG A 109 -6.81 5.09 -6.09
N GLY A 110 -5.75 5.67 -5.51
CA GLY A 110 -5.12 6.86 -6.06
C GLY A 110 -3.80 6.56 -6.77
N LEU A 111 -3.57 7.25 -7.88
CA LEU A 111 -2.30 7.27 -8.59
C LEU A 111 -1.64 8.65 -8.47
N ILE A 112 -0.40 8.67 -8.00
CA ILE A 112 0.49 9.82 -8.11
C ILE A 112 1.34 9.61 -9.36
N VAL A 113 1.00 10.31 -10.41
CA VAL A 113 1.66 10.21 -11.71
C VAL A 113 2.89 11.11 -11.71
N ALA A 114 4.07 10.52 -11.68
CA ALA A 114 5.30 11.24 -11.45
C ALA A 114 6.35 11.01 -12.55
N PRO A 115 6.74 12.06 -13.27
CA PRO A 115 7.95 12.04 -14.07
C PRO A 115 9.20 12.05 -13.16
N PRO A 116 10.38 11.64 -13.66
CA PRO A 116 11.61 11.70 -12.89
C PRO A 116 11.90 13.12 -12.36
N LYS A 117 12.41 13.21 -11.13
CA LYS A 117 12.83 14.47 -10.47
C LYS A 117 11.71 15.51 -10.24
N ALA A 118 10.46 15.08 -10.14
CA ALA A 118 9.31 15.98 -9.91
C ALA A 118 8.92 16.12 -8.43
N GLY A 119 9.69 15.59 -7.48
CA GLY A 119 9.41 15.70 -6.03
C GLY A 119 8.50 14.60 -5.47
N LYS A 120 8.42 13.45 -6.13
CA LYS A 120 7.61 12.29 -5.75
C LYS A 120 7.83 11.88 -4.28
N THR A 121 9.06 11.67 -3.85
CA THR A 121 9.41 11.17 -2.51
C THR A 121 8.99 12.14 -1.42
N MET A 122 9.24 13.45 -1.61
CA MET A 122 8.80 14.49 -0.68
C MET A 122 7.27 14.56 -0.54
N LEU A 123 6.56 14.37 -1.64
CA LEU A 123 5.10 14.33 -1.62
C LEU A 123 4.57 13.13 -0.83
N LEU A 124 5.16 11.94 -1.03
CA LEU A 124 4.79 10.75 -0.27
C LEU A 124 5.07 10.90 1.23
N GLN A 125 6.21 11.47 1.61
CA GLN A 125 6.54 11.78 3.01
C GLN A 125 5.51 12.74 3.60
N ASN A 126 5.13 13.78 2.86
CA ASN A 126 4.12 14.74 3.30
C ASN A 126 2.76 14.06 3.53
N ILE A 127 2.30 13.22 2.60
CA ILE A 127 1.07 12.45 2.74
C ILE A 127 1.14 11.54 3.97
N ALA A 128 2.24 10.80 4.14
CA ALA A 128 2.43 9.90 5.28
C ALA A 128 2.37 10.64 6.62
N GLN A 129 3.07 11.78 6.73
CA GLN A 129 3.06 12.62 7.93
C GLN A 129 1.68 13.22 8.21
N SER A 130 0.96 13.63 7.16
CA SER A 130 -0.40 14.16 7.29
C SER A 130 -1.38 13.11 7.80
N ILE A 131 -1.32 11.90 7.27
CA ILE A 131 -2.15 10.78 7.73
C ILE A 131 -1.86 10.45 9.19
N THR A 132 -0.60 10.30 9.57
CA THR A 132 -0.24 9.96 10.95
C THR A 132 -0.54 11.07 11.95
N HIS A 133 -0.56 12.32 11.50
CA HIS A 133 -0.92 13.47 12.34
C HIS A 133 -2.42 13.61 12.50
N ASN A 134 -3.17 13.59 11.40
CA ASN A 134 -4.61 13.86 11.39
C ASN A 134 -5.46 12.64 11.74
N TYR A 135 -4.95 11.43 11.47
CA TYR A 135 -5.68 10.16 11.60
C TYR A 135 -4.80 9.11 12.29
N PRO A 136 -4.44 9.31 13.57
CA PRO A 136 -3.57 8.37 14.30
C PRO A 136 -4.21 6.99 14.50
N GLU A 137 -5.52 6.84 14.30
CA GLU A 137 -6.25 5.59 14.32
C GLU A 137 -6.04 4.75 13.05
N CYS A 138 -5.62 5.38 11.93
CA CYS A 138 -5.37 4.68 10.68
C CYS A 138 -4.04 3.91 10.73
N GLU A 139 -4.06 2.65 10.30
CA GLU A 139 -2.84 1.89 10.10
C GLU A 139 -2.17 2.34 8.80
N LEU A 140 -1.00 2.98 8.92
CA LEU A 140 -0.21 3.41 7.76
C LEU A 140 0.89 2.41 7.45
N ILE A 141 0.90 1.91 6.22
CA ILE A 141 1.95 1.07 5.66
C ILE A 141 2.58 1.78 4.47
N VAL A 142 3.88 1.98 4.49
CA VAL A 142 4.66 2.47 3.35
C VAL A 142 5.39 1.29 2.74
N LEU A 143 5.06 0.96 1.50
CA LEU A 143 5.65 -0.15 0.74
C LEU A 143 6.56 0.41 -0.35
N LEU A 144 7.86 0.15 -0.21
CA LEU A 144 8.89 0.60 -1.14
C LEU A 144 9.41 -0.60 -1.94
N ILE A 145 9.20 -0.58 -3.26
CA ILE A 145 9.59 -1.67 -4.17
C ILE A 145 10.64 -1.17 -5.15
N ASP A 146 11.79 -1.84 -5.16
CA ASP A 146 12.92 -1.53 -6.06
C ASP A 146 13.44 -0.10 -5.85
N GLU A 147 13.36 0.40 -4.61
CA GLU A 147 13.89 1.70 -4.21
C GLU A 147 15.32 1.57 -3.64
N ARG A 148 15.99 2.70 -3.50
CA ARG A 148 17.36 2.75 -2.99
C ARG A 148 17.39 2.60 -1.47
N PRO A 149 18.39 1.92 -0.89
CA PRO A 149 18.52 1.75 0.56
C PRO A 149 18.51 3.06 1.35
N GLU A 150 19.14 4.13 0.81
CA GLU A 150 19.14 5.45 1.44
C GLU A 150 17.75 6.09 1.49
N GLU A 151 16.92 5.91 0.44
CA GLU A 151 15.54 6.40 0.42
C GLU A 151 14.65 5.62 1.41
N VAL A 152 14.90 4.33 1.57
CA VAL A 152 14.24 3.49 2.59
C VAL A 152 14.57 4.01 4.00
N THR A 153 15.83 4.25 4.28
CA THR A 153 16.28 4.76 5.59
C THR A 153 15.68 6.14 5.89
N GLU A 154 15.63 7.02 4.89
CA GLU A 154 15.02 8.33 5.03
C GLU A 154 13.53 8.23 5.35
N MET A 155 12.80 7.38 4.64
CA MET A 155 11.37 7.14 4.90
C MET A 155 11.14 6.58 6.30
N GLN A 156 11.94 5.61 6.74
CA GLN A 156 11.85 5.03 8.09
C GLN A 156 12.09 6.06 9.20
N ARG A 157 12.94 7.06 8.96
CA ARG A 157 13.22 8.13 9.94
C ARG A 157 12.19 9.23 9.95
N SER A 158 11.54 9.50 8.81
CA SER A 158 10.62 10.63 8.63
C SER A 158 9.16 10.28 8.87
N VAL A 159 8.78 9.00 8.82
CA VAL A 159 7.39 8.55 8.88
C VAL A 159 7.13 7.71 10.13
N LYS A 160 6.08 8.04 10.86
CA LYS A 160 5.56 7.25 11.98
C LYS A 160 4.55 6.22 11.47
N GLY A 161 5.02 5.22 10.76
CA GLY A 161 4.22 4.15 10.18
C GLY A 161 5.07 2.92 9.97
N GLU A 162 4.48 1.84 9.52
CA GLU A 162 5.22 0.64 9.17
C GLU A 162 5.83 0.82 7.78
N VAL A 163 7.15 0.85 7.68
CA VAL A 163 7.88 0.94 6.40
C VAL A 163 8.42 -0.43 6.04
N ILE A 164 7.92 -0.99 4.96
CA ILE A 164 8.32 -2.29 4.43
C ILE A 164 8.97 -2.05 3.06
N ALA A 165 10.14 -2.61 2.85
CA ALA A 165 10.90 -2.38 1.65
C ALA A 165 11.48 -3.66 1.06
N SER A 166 11.63 -3.65 -0.26
CA SER A 166 12.48 -4.54 -1.01
C SER A 166 13.29 -3.69 -1.98
N THR A 167 14.59 -3.58 -1.73
CA THR A 167 15.51 -2.66 -2.40
C THR A 167 15.96 -3.17 -3.76
N PHE A 168 16.52 -2.30 -4.60
CA PHE A 168 16.85 -2.60 -6.00
C PHE A 168 17.88 -3.72 -6.18
N ASP A 169 18.68 -4.02 -5.16
CA ASP A 169 19.68 -5.10 -5.14
C ASP A 169 19.05 -6.48 -4.85
N GLU A 170 17.77 -6.53 -4.52
CA GLU A 170 17.04 -7.77 -4.26
C GLU A 170 16.36 -8.31 -5.53
N PRO A 171 16.15 -9.63 -5.62
CA PRO A 171 15.52 -10.24 -6.81
C PRO A 171 14.03 -9.89 -6.92
N ALA A 172 13.50 -9.86 -8.15
CA ALA A 172 12.10 -9.56 -8.44
C ALA A 172 11.09 -10.46 -7.68
N THR A 173 11.46 -11.70 -7.41
CA THR A 173 10.66 -12.64 -6.60
C THR A 173 10.43 -12.11 -5.19
N ARG A 174 11.42 -11.44 -4.58
CA ARG A 174 11.29 -10.84 -3.26
C ARG A 174 10.36 -9.64 -3.29
N HIS A 175 10.44 -8.78 -4.32
CA HIS A 175 9.51 -7.65 -4.49
C HIS A 175 8.06 -8.13 -4.49
N VAL A 176 7.77 -9.19 -5.25
CA VAL A 176 6.43 -9.79 -5.34
C VAL A 176 5.99 -10.37 -4.00
N GLN A 177 6.85 -11.15 -3.33
CA GLN A 177 6.52 -11.78 -2.05
C GLN A 177 6.20 -10.76 -0.97
N VAL A 178 7.00 -9.70 -0.87
CA VAL A 178 6.78 -8.61 0.11
C VAL A 178 5.45 -7.91 -0.17
N ALA A 179 5.16 -7.58 -1.42
CA ALA A 179 3.90 -6.95 -1.79
C ALA A 179 2.68 -7.84 -1.49
N GLU A 180 2.76 -9.13 -1.78
CA GLU A 180 1.69 -10.09 -1.47
C GLU A 180 1.45 -10.21 0.04
N MET A 181 2.50 -10.20 0.85
CA MET A 181 2.36 -10.21 2.30
C MET A 181 1.71 -8.94 2.85
N VAL A 182 2.10 -7.77 2.32
CA VAL A 182 1.54 -6.48 2.73
C VAL A 182 0.04 -6.40 2.43
N ILE A 183 -0.39 -6.80 1.23
CA ILE A 183 -1.81 -6.72 0.87
C ILE A 183 -2.65 -7.70 1.70
N GLU A 184 -2.15 -8.90 1.97
CA GLU A 184 -2.87 -9.85 2.83
C GLU A 184 -2.97 -9.35 4.27
N LYS A 185 -1.90 -8.76 4.82
CA LYS A 185 -1.93 -8.11 6.13
C LYS A 185 -2.97 -6.99 6.18
N ALA A 186 -2.98 -6.10 5.20
CA ALA A 186 -3.94 -5.01 5.12
C ALA A 186 -5.38 -5.51 5.06
N LYS A 187 -5.67 -6.53 4.26
CA LYS A 187 -7.00 -7.15 4.20
C LYS A 187 -7.45 -7.71 5.55
N ARG A 188 -6.53 -8.36 6.28
CA ARG A 188 -6.85 -8.89 7.64
C ARG A 188 -7.21 -7.78 8.62
N SER A 189 -6.48 -6.65 8.58
CA SER A 189 -6.83 -5.49 9.41
C SER A 189 -8.22 -4.92 9.06
N VAL A 190 -8.55 -4.82 7.77
CA VAL A 190 -9.89 -4.35 7.33
C VAL A 190 -11.01 -5.30 7.77
N GLU A 191 -10.79 -6.62 7.76
CA GLU A 191 -11.75 -7.60 8.32
C GLU A 191 -12.07 -7.36 9.80
N HIS A 192 -11.14 -6.72 10.51
CA HIS A 192 -11.29 -6.26 11.89
C HIS A 192 -11.73 -4.79 12.00
N LYS A 193 -12.34 -4.25 10.93
CA LYS A 193 -12.94 -2.90 10.86
C LYS A 193 -11.95 -1.75 11.04
N LYS A 194 -10.66 -2.00 10.75
CA LYS A 194 -9.64 -0.96 10.80
C LYS A 194 -9.55 -0.23 9.47
N ASP A 195 -9.15 1.04 9.54
CA ASP A 195 -8.82 1.83 8.37
C ASP A 195 -7.33 1.70 8.07
N VAL A 196 -7.00 1.17 6.90
CA VAL A 196 -5.63 0.92 6.47
C VAL A 196 -5.30 1.80 5.27
N VAL A 197 -4.14 2.45 5.31
CA VAL A 197 -3.61 3.22 4.19
C VAL A 197 -2.28 2.62 3.76
N ILE A 198 -2.18 2.25 2.49
CA ILE A 198 -0.94 1.80 1.86
C ILE A 198 -0.44 2.91 0.94
N LEU A 199 0.78 3.39 1.17
CA LEU A 199 1.52 4.22 0.23
C LEU A 199 2.53 3.33 -0.49
N LEU A 200 2.35 3.14 -1.80
CA LEU A 200 3.20 2.27 -2.62
C LEU A 200 4.11 3.08 -3.54
N ASP A 201 5.40 2.94 -3.37
CA ASP A 201 6.40 3.48 -4.29
C ASP A 201 7.24 2.33 -4.88
N SER A 202 7.01 1.89 -6.10
CA SER A 202 6.02 2.31 -7.08
C SER A 202 5.25 1.13 -7.66
N ILE A 203 4.04 1.38 -8.13
CA ILE A 203 3.25 0.36 -8.83
C ILE A 203 3.91 -0.04 -10.15
N THR A 204 4.61 0.88 -10.81
CA THR A 204 5.34 0.62 -12.05
C THR A 204 6.43 -0.44 -11.83
N ARG A 205 7.22 -0.30 -10.77
CA ARG A 205 8.29 -1.25 -10.43
C ARG A 205 7.73 -2.58 -9.94
N LEU A 206 6.65 -2.56 -9.18
CA LEU A 206 5.95 -3.78 -8.78
C LEU A 206 5.44 -4.53 -10.02
N ALA A 207 4.82 -3.84 -10.98
CA ALA A 207 4.37 -4.46 -12.23
C ALA A 207 5.52 -5.04 -13.05
N ARG A 208 6.67 -4.36 -13.12
CA ARG A 208 7.89 -4.89 -13.75
C ARG A 208 8.38 -6.17 -13.05
N ALA A 209 8.36 -6.22 -11.73
CA ALA A 209 8.74 -7.40 -10.97
C ALA A 209 7.82 -8.58 -11.29
N TYR A 210 6.52 -8.36 -11.35
CA TYR A 210 5.56 -9.37 -11.77
C TYR A 210 5.80 -9.84 -13.21
N ASN A 211 6.14 -8.92 -14.12
CA ASN A 211 6.45 -9.29 -15.50
C ASN A 211 7.69 -10.18 -15.59
N THR A 212 8.66 -9.99 -14.71
CA THR A 212 9.86 -10.84 -14.64
C THR A 212 9.57 -12.23 -14.06
N VAL A 213 8.68 -12.31 -13.08
CA VAL A 213 8.42 -13.54 -12.30
C VAL A 213 7.30 -14.39 -12.94
N THR A 214 6.37 -13.78 -13.66
CA THR A 214 5.24 -14.50 -14.27
C THR A 214 5.73 -15.37 -15.43
N PRO A 215 5.35 -16.65 -15.48
CA PRO A 215 5.65 -17.52 -16.63
C PRO A 215 5.11 -16.92 -17.93
N ALA A 216 5.90 -16.98 -18.99
CA ALA A 216 5.53 -16.43 -20.28
C ALA A 216 4.25 -17.08 -20.82
N SER A 217 3.23 -16.25 -21.12
CA SER A 217 1.97 -16.73 -21.72
C SER A 217 2.05 -16.94 -23.22
N GLY A 218 3.12 -16.46 -23.87
CA GLY A 218 3.26 -16.39 -25.32
C GLY A 218 2.52 -15.22 -25.97
N LYS A 219 1.77 -14.43 -25.18
CA LYS A 219 1.08 -13.22 -25.63
C LYS A 219 1.72 -11.99 -24.99
N ILE A 220 2.50 -11.26 -25.79
CA ILE A 220 3.22 -10.07 -25.34
C ILE A 220 2.47 -8.83 -25.85
N LEU A 221 2.12 -7.93 -24.90
CA LEU A 221 1.61 -6.60 -25.19
C LEU A 221 2.76 -5.69 -25.68
N SER A 222 2.44 -4.50 -26.19
CA SER A 222 3.45 -3.50 -26.52
C SER A 222 4.34 -3.22 -25.29
N GLY A 223 5.61 -2.86 -25.54
CA GLY A 223 6.56 -2.59 -24.46
C GLY A 223 7.12 -3.84 -23.73
N GLY A 224 6.86 -5.04 -24.23
CA GLY A 224 7.41 -6.29 -23.64
C GLY A 224 6.70 -6.76 -22.37
N VAL A 225 5.46 -6.33 -22.13
CA VAL A 225 4.64 -6.77 -21.00
C VAL A 225 3.90 -8.05 -21.38
N ASP A 226 4.04 -9.13 -20.60
CA ASP A 226 3.23 -10.32 -20.75
C ASP A 226 1.77 -10.05 -20.40
N ALA A 227 0.83 -10.57 -21.19
CA ALA A 227 -0.61 -10.34 -21.01
C ALA A 227 -1.13 -10.74 -19.61
N ASN A 228 -0.49 -11.74 -18.97
CA ASN A 228 -0.86 -12.21 -17.63
C ASN A 228 -0.13 -11.50 -16.50
N ALA A 229 0.94 -10.76 -16.80
CA ALA A 229 1.80 -10.15 -15.78
C ALA A 229 1.09 -9.08 -14.93
N LEU A 230 0.16 -8.32 -15.52
CA LEU A 230 -0.52 -7.22 -14.84
C LEU A 230 -1.73 -7.64 -14.02
N HIS A 231 -2.17 -8.88 -14.11
CA HIS A 231 -3.37 -9.36 -13.39
C HIS A 231 -3.21 -9.25 -11.87
N ARG A 232 -2.09 -9.75 -11.32
CA ARG A 232 -1.84 -9.70 -9.87
C ARG A 232 -1.64 -8.28 -9.33
N PRO A 233 -0.78 -7.42 -9.92
CA PRO A 233 -0.66 -6.04 -9.47
C PRO A 233 -1.94 -5.23 -9.63
N LYS A 234 -2.78 -5.52 -10.63
CA LYS A 234 -4.13 -4.93 -10.72
C LYS A 234 -5.04 -5.39 -9.58
N ARG A 235 -4.97 -6.65 -9.19
CA ARG A 235 -5.70 -7.15 -8.00
C ARG A 235 -5.21 -6.51 -6.72
N PHE A 236 -3.90 -6.29 -6.58
CA PHE A 236 -3.33 -5.55 -5.46
C PHE A 236 -3.94 -4.14 -5.38
N PHE A 237 -3.81 -3.34 -6.42
CA PHE A 237 -4.31 -1.98 -6.47
C PHE A 237 -5.84 -1.91 -6.39
N GLY A 238 -6.52 -2.82 -7.07
CA GLY A 238 -7.98 -2.94 -7.08
C GLY A 238 -8.59 -3.41 -5.76
N ALA A 239 -7.79 -3.89 -4.81
CA ALA A 239 -8.27 -4.24 -3.48
C ALA A 239 -8.73 -3.04 -2.66
N ALA A 240 -8.23 -1.83 -2.96
CA ALA A 240 -8.62 -0.60 -2.26
C ALA A 240 -10.13 -0.35 -2.39
N ARG A 241 -10.80 -0.20 -1.24
CA ARG A 241 -12.23 0.04 -1.12
C ARG A 241 -12.60 0.58 0.25
N ASN A 242 -13.65 1.36 0.31
CA ASN A 242 -14.39 1.62 1.54
C ASN A 242 -15.40 0.49 1.74
N VAL A 243 -15.76 0.16 2.98
CA VAL A 243 -16.54 -1.02 3.32
C VAL A 243 -17.75 -0.66 4.18
N GLU A 244 -18.93 -1.18 3.83
CA GLU A 244 -20.17 -0.90 4.55
C GLU A 244 -20.15 -1.45 5.98
N GLU A 245 -19.55 -2.61 6.18
CA GLU A 245 -19.44 -3.28 7.48
C GLU A 245 -18.47 -2.58 8.45
N GLY A 246 -17.76 -1.58 7.98
CA GLY A 246 -16.74 -0.80 8.70
C GLY A 246 -15.32 -1.15 8.31
N GLY A 247 -14.44 -0.17 8.44
CA GLY A 247 -13.07 -0.23 7.96
C GLY A 247 -12.93 0.18 6.49
N SER A 248 -11.69 0.38 6.07
CA SER A 248 -11.37 0.75 4.69
C SER A 248 -9.96 0.35 4.32
N LEU A 249 -9.72 0.12 3.05
CA LEU A 249 -8.39 -0.03 2.47
C LEU A 249 -8.17 1.06 1.44
N THR A 250 -7.28 1.99 1.74
CA THR A 250 -6.84 3.06 0.83
C THR A 250 -5.47 2.70 0.26
N ILE A 251 -5.31 2.79 -1.05
CA ILE A 251 -4.00 2.57 -1.70
C ILE A 251 -3.68 3.79 -2.57
N ILE A 252 -2.60 4.48 -2.23
CA ILE A 252 -2.04 5.57 -3.01
C ILE A 252 -0.70 5.08 -3.56
N ALA A 253 -0.65 4.89 -4.86
CA ALA A 253 0.52 4.34 -5.53
C ALA A 253 1.16 5.35 -6.48
N THR A 254 2.48 5.40 -6.53
CA THR A 254 3.18 6.19 -7.54
C THR A 254 3.27 5.42 -8.84
N ALA A 255 3.00 6.09 -9.94
CA ALA A 255 3.17 5.59 -11.30
C ALA A 255 4.24 6.44 -12.01
N LEU A 256 5.26 5.77 -12.54
CA LEU A 256 6.36 6.43 -13.23
C LEU A 256 5.99 6.68 -14.69
N VAL A 257 6.15 7.91 -15.14
CA VAL A 257 5.91 8.35 -16.53
C VAL A 257 7.12 9.12 -17.06
N ASP A 258 7.18 9.33 -18.36
CA ASP A 258 8.27 10.06 -19.03
C ASP A 258 9.67 9.47 -18.74
N THR A 259 9.74 8.17 -18.55
CA THR A 259 10.98 7.44 -18.27
C THR A 259 11.73 7.03 -19.54
N GLY A 260 11.11 7.21 -20.71
CA GLY A 260 11.60 6.70 -21.98
C GLY A 260 11.35 5.20 -22.20
N SER A 261 10.70 4.52 -21.27
CA SER A 261 10.36 3.10 -21.36
C SER A 261 8.91 2.90 -21.85
N LYS A 262 8.76 2.22 -22.99
CA LYS A 262 7.43 1.82 -23.48
C LYS A 262 6.70 0.87 -22.52
N MET A 263 7.43 0.07 -21.76
CA MET A 263 6.87 -0.78 -20.71
C MET A 263 6.15 0.05 -19.66
N ASP A 264 6.76 1.15 -19.21
CA ASP A 264 6.17 2.02 -18.19
C ASP A 264 4.92 2.73 -18.70
N GLU A 265 4.91 3.12 -19.96
CA GLU A 265 3.73 3.72 -20.59
C GLU A 265 2.54 2.73 -20.62
N VAL A 266 2.79 1.48 -21.02
CA VAL A 266 1.77 0.42 -21.01
C VAL A 266 1.27 0.15 -19.58
N ILE A 267 2.17 0.03 -18.62
CA ILE A 267 1.82 -0.18 -17.22
C ILE A 267 0.95 0.97 -16.72
N PHE A 268 1.34 2.22 -16.96
CA PHE A 268 0.56 3.39 -16.55
C PHE A 268 -0.85 3.38 -17.12
N GLU A 269 -1.00 3.18 -18.43
CA GLU A 269 -2.33 3.16 -19.09
C GLU A 269 -3.24 2.04 -18.53
N GLU A 270 -2.65 0.89 -18.20
CA GLU A 270 -3.39 -0.23 -17.61
C GLU A 270 -3.87 0.05 -16.16
N PHE A 271 -3.12 0.80 -15.37
CA PHE A 271 -3.51 1.18 -14.00
C PHE A 271 -4.41 2.41 -13.95
N LYS A 272 -4.27 3.33 -14.90
CA LYS A 272 -5.13 4.52 -15.03
C LYS A 272 -6.62 4.15 -15.08
N GLY A 273 -6.96 3.07 -15.79
CA GLY A 273 -8.34 2.58 -15.85
C GLY A 273 -8.85 1.94 -14.55
N THR A 274 -7.96 1.56 -13.64
CA THR A 274 -8.30 0.91 -12.36
C THR A 274 -8.47 1.94 -11.23
N GLY A 275 -7.73 3.03 -11.28
CA GLY A 275 -7.76 4.10 -10.28
C GLY A 275 -9.03 4.95 -10.32
N ASN A 276 -9.33 5.62 -9.22
CA ASN A 276 -10.43 6.60 -9.09
C ASN A 276 -9.95 7.96 -8.57
N MET A 277 -8.66 8.19 -8.51
CA MET A 277 -8.01 9.46 -8.18
C MET A 277 -6.66 9.52 -8.90
N GLU A 278 -6.34 10.65 -9.47
CA GLU A 278 -5.05 10.92 -10.10
C GLU A 278 -4.50 12.27 -9.62
N LEU A 279 -3.25 12.26 -9.18
CA LEU A 279 -2.48 13.47 -8.89
C LEU A 279 -1.28 13.50 -9.82
N HIS A 280 -1.25 14.42 -10.75
CA HIS A 280 -0.20 14.55 -11.73
C HIS A 280 0.88 15.54 -11.28
N LEU A 281 2.13 15.08 -11.25
CA LEU A 281 3.29 15.94 -11.13
C LEU A 281 3.80 16.34 -12.52
N SER A 282 4.22 17.58 -12.66
CA SER A 282 4.68 18.17 -13.93
C SER A 282 6.17 18.43 -13.92
N ARG A 283 6.88 17.82 -14.86
CA ARG A 283 8.30 18.10 -15.09
C ARG A 283 8.55 19.58 -15.43
N LYS A 284 7.67 20.19 -16.24
CA LYS A 284 7.78 21.61 -16.63
C LYS A 284 7.70 22.58 -15.44
N ILE A 285 6.87 22.24 -14.44
CA ILE A 285 6.74 23.01 -13.19
C ILE A 285 7.98 22.81 -12.33
N ALA A 286 8.45 21.57 -12.17
CA ALA A 286 9.65 21.23 -11.43
C ALA A 286 10.93 21.88 -11.99
N GLU A 287 11.06 21.95 -13.31
CA GLU A 287 12.17 22.63 -14.00
C GLU A 287 12.20 24.14 -13.69
N LYS A 288 11.06 24.76 -13.43
CA LYS A 288 10.95 26.14 -12.97
C LYS A 288 11.22 26.31 -11.47
N ARG A 289 11.59 25.24 -10.78
CA ARG A 289 11.80 25.24 -9.32
C ARG A 289 10.56 25.58 -8.49
N VAL A 290 9.36 25.36 -9.05
CA VAL A 290 8.09 25.53 -8.31
C VAL A 290 7.68 24.18 -7.73
N PHE A 291 7.51 24.14 -6.41
CA PHE A 291 7.12 22.95 -5.66
C PHE A 291 6.00 23.29 -4.66
N PRO A 292 5.03 22.37 -4.48
CA PRO A 292 4.88 21.08 -5.16
C PRO A 292 4.59 21.26 -6.66
N ALA A 293 5.20 20.41 -7.49
CA ALA A 293 5.08 20.50 -8.95
C ALA A 293 3.79 19.86 -9.46
N ILE A 294 2.65 20.18 -8.84
CA ILE A 294 1.33 19.60 -9.14
C ILE A 294 0.70 20.28 -10.34
N ASP A 295 0.21 19.49 -11.27
CA ASP A 295 -0.59 19.92 -12.41
C ASP A 295 -2.09 19.79 -12.07
N PHE A 296 -2.71 20.89 -11.69
CA PHE A 296 -4.13 20.95 -11.32
C PHE A 296 -5.06 20.49 -12.45
N ASN A 297 -4.77 20.86 -13.70
CA ASN A 297 -5.65 20.59 -14.83
C ASN A 297 -5.75 19.09 -15.15
N ARG A 298 -4.73 18.32 -14.77
CA ARG A 298 -4.65 16.87 -15.00
C ARG A 298 -4.99 16.06 -13.78
N SER A 299 -5.12 16.70 -12.63
CA SER A 299 -5.40 16.05 -11.35
C SER A 299 -6.88 16.04 -11.04
N GLY A 300 -7.35 15.08 -10.26
CA GLY A 300 -8.74 15.02 -9.81
C GLY A 300 -9.12 13.71 -9.17
N THR A 301 -10.26 13.71 -8.50
CA THR A 301 -10.84 12.54 -7.84
C THR A 301 -12.23 12.29 -8.39
N ARG A 302 -12.55 11.03 -8.73
CA ARG A 302 -13.91 10.66 -9.12
C ARG A 302 -14.85 10.76 -7.94
N LYS A 303 -16.04 11.36 -8.16
CA LYS A 303 -17.04 11.62 -7.12
C LYS A 303 -16.46 12.42 -5.95
N GLU A 304 -15.70 13.44 -6.24
CA GLU A 304 -15.14 14.36 -5.25
C GLU A 304 -16.23 15.07 -4.43
N ASP A 305 -17.42 15.21 -4.98
CA ASP A 305 -18.62 15.71 -4.30
C ASP A 305 -18.97 14.97 -3.01
N LEU A 306 -18.53 13.71 -2.86
CA LEU A 306 -18.67 12.94 -1.62
C LEU A 306 -17.61 13.29 -0.57
N LEU A 307 -16.56 14.00 -0.94
CA LEU A 307 -15.38 14.29 -0.11
C LEU A 307 -15.19 15.77 0.17
N THR A 308 -15.79 16.65 -0.63
CA THR A 308 -15.68 18.10 -0.56
C THR A 308 -16.92 18.71 0.04
N THR A 309 -16.77 19.90 0.63
CA THR A 309 -17.91 20.73 1.06
C THR A 309 -18.46 21.54 -0.11
N PRO A 310 -19.69 22.06 -0.04
CA PRO A 310 -20.25 22.90 -1.10
C PRO A 310 -19.43 24.14 -1.41
N ASP A 311 -18.61 24.60 -0.47
CA ASP A 311 -17.78 25.80 -0.60
C ASP A 311 -16.39 25.50 -1.20
N GLU A 312 -15.99 24.24 -1.27
CA GLU A 312 -14.75 23.75 -1.91
C GLU A 312 -14.98 23.37 -3.37
#